data_4cc5f982763a3cc093e55bf5791c82ec
#
_entry.id   4cc5f982763a3cc093e55bf5791c82ec
#
_cell.length_a   1.000
_cell.length_b   1.000
_cell.length_c   1.000
_cell.angle_alpha   90.00
_cell.angle_beta   90.00
_cell.angle_gamma   90.00
#
_symmetry.space_group_name_H-M   'P 1'
#
loop_
_entity.id
_entity.type
_entity.pdbx_description
1 polymer ?
#
loop_
_entity_poly.entity_id
_entity_poly.type
_entity_poly.pdbx_seq_one_letter_code
_entity_poly.pdbx_strand_id
1 'polypeptide(L)'
;MGGMDNDINDVAADFSRGRISRRDALKRLAALGVGAGAGSAFIAACGSQTSAPSDGTSRTPADTIYRNGTVLTMVDDRRQAEAVAVAGGKILAVGSEADVMATKGANTVVIDLAGHTLMPSFIDAHGHFMNALQVVKWANVQGVPAGPISSIADFVPVLQEHVRKFALKPGDWIIGYGYDRSNLVEGRELNIDDLDPAFPDNPIMLIHSSNHGAVLNSAAFALAGYNENTPTPPGGIIVRKPGTNIPYGLIMETAFLPILTNAPKPGERQLLDTLDEAQKIYTRAGVTTVQEGATAARDLRVLRKGADEGLLYLDVVSLPLFLEIPELAQDFLPDFVGGPADIPDEVAKAFGTYQNRLKLQGIKFLIDGSPQGKTAFWTQPLLTPGPDGQQDWRGQPIFPPETIYKTMAAVHAKGLQVFCHANGDAAIDLVIDGMRTTGVKAADDRRTVVVHSQCMRPDQLDPYVELGLSPSFFAVHTFYWGDEHLANLGPQRADFISPMASAFAKGLRCSNHTDFSVTPMEPMRIMWASMVRTSKTGVVLGADERIDNWKALQSLTTEAAWQIFEEETKGSLEVGKLADMVILDANPLTAAPEEFLDIAVLETLKEGKTIYRKEPN
;
A
#
# COMPACT_ATOMS: atom_id res chain seq x y z
N MET A 1 38.81 15.04 -35.90
CA MET A 1 37.83 16.08 -35.54
C MET A 1 36.47 15.88 -36.19
N GLY A 2 36.29 15.29 -37.34
CA GLY A 2 34.95 15.11 -37.99
C GLY A 2 34.02 14.01 -37.41
N GLY A 3 34.48 13.11 -36.56
CA GLY A 3 33.63 12.05 -35.98
C GLY A 3 32.88 12.48 -34.73
N MET A 4 33.54 13.21 -33.86
CA MET A 4 32.97 13.63 -32.57
C MET A 4 31.84 14.67 -32.70
N ASP A 5 31.92 15.56 -33.71
CA ASP A 5 30.87 16.56 -33.99
C ASP A 5 29.59 15.87 -34.54
N ASN A 6 29.71 14.78 -35.28
CA ASN A 6 28.57 14.00 -35.74
C ASN A 6 27.88 13.28 -34.57
N ASP A 7 28.65 12.68 -33.68
CA ASP A 7 28.10 11.95 -32.51
C ASP A 7 27.37 12.90 -31.55
N ILE A 8 27.88 14.14 -31.36
CA ILE A 8 27.21 15.18 -30.55
C ILE A 8 25.90 15.64 -31.21
N ASN A 9 25.91 15.83 -32.52
CA ASN A 9 24.72 16.22 -33.28
C ASN A 9 23.65 15.10 -33.28
N ASP A 10 24.04 13.83 -33.30
CA ASP A 10 23.12 12.70 -33.20
C ASP A 10 22.46 12.64 -31.81
N VAL A 11 23.20 12.90 -30.73
CA VAL A 11 22.62 13.00 -29.37
C VAL A 11 21.62 14.16 -29.30
N ALA A 12 21.94 15.31 -29.90
CA ALA A 12 21.03 16.47 -29.97
C ALA A 12 19.76 16.15 -30.76
N ALA A 13 19.91 15.47 -31.91
CA ALA A 13 18.80 15.07 -32.76
C ALA A 13 17.90 14.03 -32.07
N ASP A 14 18.45 13.09 -31.32
CA ASP A 14 17.68 12.10 -30.57
C ASP A 14 16.96 12.73 -29.39
N PHE A 15 17.58 13.68 -28.69
CA PHE A 15 16.95 14.44 -27.61
C PHE A 15 15.83 15.36 -28.14
N SER A 16 16.08 16.13 -29.19
CA SER A 16 15.07 17.03 -29.78
C SER A 16 13.86 16.31 -30.36
N ARG A 17 14.04 15.05 -30.76
CA ARG A 17 12.96 14.16 -31.24
C ARG A 17 12.29 13.34 -30.15
N GLY A 18 12.65 13.55 -28.87
CA GLY A 18 12.09 12.82 -27.74
C GLY A 18 12.46 11.34 -27.67
N ARG A 19 13.51 10.91 -28.37
CA ARG A 19 13.95 9.50 -28.41
C ARG A 19 14.80 9.11 -27.22
N ILE A 20 15.40 10.09 -26.54
CA ILE A 20 16.19 9.89 -25.31
C ILE A 20 15.82 10.95 -24.28
N SER A 21 15.89 10.59 -22.99
CA SER A 21 15.64 11.51 -21.89
C SER A 21 16.77 12.54 -21.75
N ARG A 22 16.48 13.68 -21.07
CA ARG A 22 17.50 14.69 -20.73
C ARG A 22 18.68 14.09 -19.99
N ARG A 23 18.44 13.12 -19.10
CA ARG A 23 19.47 12.42 -18.34
C ARG A 23 20.35 11.57 -19.23
N ASP A 24 19.77 10.86 -20.20
CA ASP A 24 20.52 10.02 -21.14
C ASP A 24 21.30 10.84 -22.15
N ALA A 25 20.75 11.97 -22.60
CA ALA A 25 21.47 12.92 -23.45
C ALA A 25 22.71 13.48 -22.72
N LEU A 26 22.57 13.88 -21.44
CA LEU A 26 23.71 14.32 -20.61
C LEU A 26 24.75 13.21 -20.39
N LYS A 27 24.33 11.98 -20.15
CA LYS A 27 25.25 10.82 -20.03
C LYS A 27 26.03 10.56 -21.32
N ARG A 28 25.36 10.59 -22.48
CA ARG A 28 25.99 10.39 -23.79
C ARG A 28 26.96 11.53 -24.13
N LEU A 29 26.58 12.79 -23.83
CA LEU A 29 27.46 13.94 -24.02
C LEU A 29 28.70 13.87 -23.10
N ALA A 30 28.53 13.45 -21.84
CA ALA A 30 29.63 13.24 -20.91
C ALA A 30 30.58 12.12 -21.39
N ALA A 31 30.06 11.03 -21.95
CA ALA A 31 30.84 9.94 -22.55
C ALA A 31 31.64 10.41 -23.79
N LEU A 32 31.15 11.43 -24.49
CA LEU A 32 31.82 12.09 -25.61
C LEU A 32 32.80 13.22 -25.16
N GLY A 33 33.02 13.35 -23.83
CA GLY A 33 33.97 14.32 -23.28
C GLY A 33 33.45 15.75 -23.14
N VAL A 34 32.13 15.96 -23.28
CA VAL A 34 31.50 17.27 -23.09
C VAL A 34 31.29 17.51 -21.59
N GLY A 35 31.95 18.51 -21.01
CA GLY A 35 31.84 18.84 -19.59
C GLY A 35 30.41 19.18 -19.18
N ALA A 36 30.04 18.90 -17.93
CA ALA A 36 28.68 19.02 -17.41
C ALA A 36 28.02 20.41 -17.64
N GLY A 37 28.76 21.47 -17.54
CA GLY A 37 28.28 22.83 -17.83
C GLY A 37 27.99 23.09 -19.32
N ALA A 38 28.86 22.59 -20.21
CA ALA A 38 28.70 22.74 -21.65
C ALA A 38 27.57 21.84 -22.18
N GLY A 39 27.44 20.61 -21.62
CA GLY A 39 26.35 19.67 -21.96
C GLY A 39 24.97 20.24 -21.59
N SER A 40 24.86 20.86 -20.42
CA SER A 40 23.61 21.50 -19.98
C SER A 40 23.24 22.73 -20.82
N ALA A 41 24.22 23.56 -21.19
CA ALA A 41 24.02 24.71 -22.07
C ALA A 41 23.63 24.28 -23.50
N PHE A 42 24.23 23.22 -24.01
CA PHE A 42 23.91 22.64 -25.31
C PHE A 42 22.47 22.09 -25.36
N ILE A 43 22.04 21.35 -24.36
CA ILE A 43 20.67 20.82 -24.27
C ILE A 43 19.65 21.95 -24.10
N ALA A 44 19.98 23.02 -23.35
CA ALA A 44 19.15 24.22 -23.24
C ALA A 44 19.03 24.96 -24.60
N ALA A 45 20.12 25.06 -25.38
CA ALA A 45 20.10 25.66 -26.71
C ALA A 45 19.33 24.85 -27.74
N CYS A 46 19.37 23.51 -27.66
CA CYS A 46 18.57 22.60 -28.52
C CYS A 46 17.07 22.61 -28.18
N GLY A 47 16.71 22.98 -26.92
CA GLY A 47 15.32 23.14 -26.47
C GLY A 47 14.72 24.52 -26.77
N SER A 48 15.52 25.52 -27.17
CA SER A 48 15.09 26.92 -27.36
C SER A 48 14.99 27.39 -28.82
N GLN A 49 14.82 26.49 -29.79
CA GLN A 49 14.40 26.91 -31.12
C GLN A 49 12.92 27.31 -31.09
N THR A 50 12.66 28.58 -30.75
CA THR A 50 11.43 29.25 -31.13
C THR A 50 11.39 29.35 -32.65
N SER A 51 10.84 28.35 -33.32
CA SER A 51 10.41 28.49 -34.71
C SER A 51 9.22 29.46 -34.74
N ALA A 52 9.34 30.49 -35.56
CA ALA A 52 8.20 31.33 -35.97
C ALA A 52 7.05 30.44 -36.46
N PRO A 53 5.77 30.86 -36.32
CA PRO A 53 4.63 30.01 -36.62
C PRO A 53 4.62 29.64 -38.10
N SER A 54 4.90 28.37 -38.41
CA SER A 54 4.55 27.75 -39.68
C SER A 54 3.17 27.12 -39.50
N ASP A 55 2.22 27.61 -40.25
CA ASP A 55 0.91 27.06 -40.41
C ASP A 55 0.95 25.52 -40.60
N GLY A 56 0.09 24.80 -39.87
CA GLY A 56 -0.37 23.49 -40.29
C GLY A 56 0.17 22.25 -39.56
N THR A 57 0.62 22.32 -38.28
CA THR A 57 0.64 21.10 -37.44
C THR A 57 -0.64 21.06 -36.62
N SER A 58 -1.53 20.16 -36.96
CA SER A 58 -2.71 19.82 -36.17
C SER A 58 -2.25 19.47 -34.74
N ARG A 59 -2.26 20.44 -33.82
CA ARG A 59 -2.09 20.16 -32.39
C ARG A 59 -3.27 19.29 -31.99
N THR A 60 -3.00 18.14 -31.37
CA THR A 60 -4.04 17.30 -30.79
C THR A 60 -4.85 18.16 -29.82
N PRO A 61 -6.15 18.39 -30.06
CA PRO A 61 -6.95 19.18 -29.12
C PRO A 61 -7.16 18.40 -27.82
N ALA A 62 -7.38 19.12 -26.73
CA ALA A 62 -7.77 18.51 -25.46
C ALA A 62 -9.14 17.83 -25.59
N ASP A 63 -9.31 16.67 -24.94
CA ASP A 63 -10.61 16.04 -24.71
C ASP A 63 -11.35 16.79 -23.60
N THR A 64 -10.65 17.08 -22.50
CA THR A 64 -11.18 17.77 -21.31
C THR A 64 -10.19 18.79 -20.79
N ILE A 65 -10.69 19.96 -20.35
CA ILE A 65 -9.94 20.98 -19.63
C ILE A 65 -10.60 21.23 -18.29
N TYR A 66 -9.83 21.19 -17.21
CA TYR A 66 -10.24 21.53 -15.84
C TYR A 66 -9.66 22.90 -15.49
N ARG A 67 -10.50 23.81 -14.95
CA ARG A 67 -10.12 25.19 -14.61
C ARG A 67 -10.96 25.75 -13.46
N ASN A 68 -10.67 26.98 -13.03
CA ASN A 68 -11.40 27.70 -11.98
C ASN A 68 -11.37 26.96 -10.64
N GLY A 69 -10.18 26.44 -10.27
CA GLY A 69 -9.90 25.79 -9.00
C GLY A 69 -8.40 25.76 -8.73
N THR A 70 -8.00 25.07 -7.68
CA THR A 70 -6.58 24.86 -7.39
C THR A 70 -6.12 23.56 -8.05
N VAL A 71 -5.06 23.60 -8.86
CA VAL A 71 -4.41 22.41 -9.41
C VAL A 71 -3.10 22.18 -8.67
N LEU A 72 -3.03 21.14 -7.82
CA LEU A 72 -1.79 20.71 -7.17
C LEU A 72 -1.06 19.75 -8.11
N THR A 73 0.13 20.14 -8.56
CA THR A 73 0.85 19.36 -9.58
C THR A 73 1.66 18.21 -8.99
N MET A 74 2.01 18.28 -7.72
CA MET A 74 2.98 17.42 -7.03
C MET A 74 4.39 17.47 -7.63
N VAL A 75 4.77 18.60 -8.21
CA VAL A 75 6.11 18.91 -8.72
C VAL A 75 6.75 19.99 -7.83
N ASP A 76 7.97 19.77 -7.32
CA ASP A 76 8.59 20.60 -6.27
C ASP A 76 8.77 22.07 -6.65
N ASP A 77 9.21 22.35 -7.86
CA ASP A 77 9.46 23.70 -8.35
C ASP A 77 8.20 24.39 -8.91
N ARG A 78 7.09 23.66 -9.02
CA ARG A 78 5.82 24.15 -9.57
C ARG A 78 4.63 23.47 -8.90
N ARG A 79 4.48 23.71 -7.61
CA ARG A 79 3.48 23.02 -6.76
C ARG A 79 2.03 23.26 -7.16
N GLN A 80 1.72 24.40 -7.78
CA GLN A 80 0.35 24.76 -8.17
C GLN A 80 0.30 25.25 -9.62
N ALA A 81 -0.84 25.03 -10.25
CA ALA A 81 -1.23 25.54 -11.56
C ALA A 81 -2.70 26.02 -11.52
N GLU A 82 -3.14 26.73 -12.58
CA GLU A 82 -4.50 27.24 -12.69
C GLU A 82 -5.43 26.30 -13.45
N ALA A 83 -4.86 25.46 -14.34
CA ALA A 83 -5.63 24.57 -15.19
C ALA A 83 -4.80 23.35 -15.62
N VAL A 84 -5.53 22.30 -16.05
CA VAL A 84 -4.94 21.11 -16.69
C VAL A 84 -5.81 20.68 -17.87
N ALA A 85 -5.17 20.28 -18.96
CA ALA A 85 -5.81 19.69 -20.13
C ALA A 85 -5.43 18.21 -20.26
N VAL A 86 -6.40 17.40 -20.65
CA VAL A 86 -6.27 15.95 -20.85
C VAL A 86 -6.60 15.62 -22.30
N ALA A 87 -5.81 14.73 -22.92
CA ALA A 87 -6.10 14.14 -24.21
C ALA A 87 -5.63 12.67 -24.24
N GLY A 88 -6.47 11.77 -24.74
CA GLY A 88 -6.14 10.34 -24.86
C GLY A 88 -5.74 9.69 -23.53
N GLY A 89 -6.33 10.10 -22.43
CA GLY A 89 -6.04 9.58 -21.08
C GLY A 89 -4.77 10.11 -20.43
N LYS A 90 -4.08 11.10 -21.03
CA LYS A 90 -2.83 11.68 -20.54
C LYS A 90 -2.95 13.18 -20.35
N ILE A 91 -2.09 13.72 -19.48
CA ILE A 91 -1.93 15.16 -19.30
C ILE A 91 -1.34 15.76 -20.60
N LEU A 92 -2.10 16.63 -21.25
CA LEU A 92 -1.69 17.33 -22.47
C LEU A 92 -1.00 18.65 -22.16
N ALA A 93 -1.53 19.40 -21.19
CA ALA A 93 -0.97 20.67 -20.72
C ALA A 93 -1.34 20.89 -19.26
N VAL A 94 -0.47 21.61 -18.53
CA VAL A 94 -0.68 22.04 -17.15
C VAL A 94 0.04 23.37 -16.95
N GLY A 95 -0.61 24.37 -16.35
CA GLY A 95 -0.03 25.68 -16.16
C GLY A 95 -1.05 26.79 -15.98
N SER A 96 -0.80 27.96 -16.60
CA SER A 96 -1.75 29.07 -16.59
C SER A 96 -3.04 28.69 -17.34
N GLU A 97 -4.18 29.24 -16.92
CA GLU A 97 -5.46 28.99 -17.62
C GLU A 97 -5.35 29.38 -19.10
N ALA A 98 -4.68 30.48 -19.42
CA ALA A 98 -4.51 30.96 -20.80
C ALA A 98 -3.77 29.94 -21.68
N ASP A 99 -2.65 29.39 -21.20
CA ASP A 99 -1.86 28.41 -21.95
C ASP A 99 -2.61 27.10 -22.15
N VAL A 100 -3.30 26.64 -21.11
CA VAL A 100 -4.09 25.40 -21.15
C VAL A 100 -5.31 25.55 -22.06
N MET A 101 -6.02 26.68 -21.99
CA MET A 101 -7.16 26.98 -22.88
C MET A 101 -6.74 27.11 -24.36
N ALA A 102 -5.49 27.39 -24.67
CA ALA A 102 -4.98 27.37 -26.05
C ALA A 102 -5.00 25.97 -26.68
N THR A 103 -5.17 24.89 -25.88
CA THR A 103 -5.33 23.52 -26.37
C THR A 103 -6.78 23.15 -26.70
N LYS A 104 -7.75 24.05 -26.44
CA LYS A 104 -9.19 23.80 -26.65
C LYS A 104 -9.51 23.62 -28.13
N GLY A 105 -10.14 22.51 -28.48
CA GLY A 105 -10.75 22.23 -29.77
C GLY A 105 -12.26 22.36 -29.77
N ALA A 106 -12.88 22.08 -30.91
CA ALA A 106 -14.32 22.19 -31.09
C ALA A 106 -15.14 21.26 -30.15
N ASN A 107 -14.60 20.09 -29.84
CA ASN A 107 -15.27 19.06 -29.02
C ASN A 107 -14.73 18.99 -27.58
N THR A 108 -13.84 19.89 -27.18
CA THR A 108 -13.27 19.90 -25.83
C THR A 108 -14.33 20.22 -24.80
N VAL A 109 -14.47 19.36 -23.81
CA VAL A 109 -15.29 19.60 -22.62
C VAL A 109 -14.50 20.48 -21.66
N VAL A 110 -15.08 21.57 -21.17
CA VAL A 110 -14.47 22.43 -20.15
C VAL A 110 -15.21 22.22 -18.84
N ILE A 111 -14.50 21.75 -17.83
CA ILE A 111 -15.01 21.48 -16.48
C ILE A 111 -14.61 22.65 -15.58
N ASP A 112 -15.60 23.23 -14.93
CA ASP A 112 -15.42 24.22 -13.88
C ASP A 112 -15.22 23.52 -12.54
N LEU A 113 -14.05 23.70 -11.92
CA LEU A 113 -13.75 23.11 -10.61
C LEU A 113 -14.47 23.85 -9.46
N ALA A 114 -15.09 25.00 -9.73
CA ALA A 114 -15.85 25.79 -8.73
C ALA A 114 -15.05 26.07 -7.43
N GLY A 115 -13.75 26.29 -7.55
CA GLY A 115 -12.85 26.53 -6.42
C GLY A 115 -12.31 25.25 -5.75
N HIS A 116 -12.77 24.07 -6.13
CA HIS A 116 -12.26 22.80 -5.61
C HIS A 116 -10.80 22.53 -6.03
N THR A 117 -10.18 21.55 -5.39
CA THR A 117 -8.79 21.17 -5.65
C THR A 117 -8.72 19.92 -6.52
N LEU A 118 -7.97 20.00 -7.62
CA LEU A 118 -7.61 18.86 -8.47
C LEU A 118 -6.13 18.54 -8.25
N MET A 119 -5.81 17.27 -8.07
CA MET A 119 -4.43 16.78 -7.89
C MET A 119 -4.27 15.37 -8.47
N PRO A 120 -3.02 14.83 -8.56
CA PRO A 120 -2.84 13.42 -8.87
C PRO A 120 -3.63 12.56 -7.88
N SER A 121 -4.20 11.48 -8.36
CA SER A 121 -4.84 10.48 -7.49
C SER A 121 -3.84 9.84 -6.53
N PHE A 122 -4.35 9.31 -5.44
CA PHE A 122 -3.52 8.57 -4.49
C PHE A 122 -3.13 7.19 -5.02
N ILE A 123 -1.99 6.73 -4.57
CA ILE A 123 -1.46 5.38 -4.76
C ILE A 123 -1.36 4.75 -3.38
N ASP A 124 -2.08 3.64 -3.14
CA ASP A 124 -1.89 2.87 -1.90
C ASP A 124 -0.62 2.02 -2.04
N ALA A 125 0.44 2.48 -1.35
CA ALA A 125 1.78 1.94 -1.51
C ALA A 125 1.96 0.53 -0.92
N HIS A 126 1.04 0.08 -0.06
CA HIS A 126 0.93 -1.29 0.43
C HIS A 126 -0.44 -1.56 1.02
N GLY A 127 -1.08 -2.62 0.55
CA GLY A 127 -2.34 -3.14 1.05
C GLY A 127 -2.58 -4.54 0.51
N HIS A 128 -3.74 -5.10 0.82
CA HIS A 128 -4.13 -6.45 0.41
C HIS A 128 -5.41 -6.38 -0.41
N PHE A 129 -5.27 -6.16 -1.72
CA PHE A 129 -6.42 -6.00 -2.61
C PHE A 129 -7.32 -7.24 -2.65
N MET A 130 -6.75 -8.44 -2.50
CA MET A 130 -7.53 -9.68 -2.40
C MET A 130 -8.39 -9.74 -1.13
N ASN A 131 -7.95 -9.10 -0.04
CA ASN A 131 -8.80 -8.96 1.15
C ASN A 131 -10.02 -8.07 0.86
N ALA A 132 -9.87 -7.03 0.03
CA ALA A 132 -11.00 -6.19 -0.36
C ALA A 132 -12.12 -7.01 -1.02
N LEU A 133 -11.78 -8.01 -1.85
CA LEU A 133 -12.75 -8.89 -2.50
C LEU A 133 -13.54 -9.75 -1.50
N GLN A 134 -12.97 -9.98 -0.32
CA GLN A 134 -13.58 -10.79 0.74
C GLN A 134 -14.38 -9.93 1.72
N VAL A 135 -13.78 -8.82 2.20
CA VAL A 135 -14.41 -7.98 3.23
C VAL A 135 -15.72 -7.31 2.77
N VAL A 136 -15.95 -7.15 1.47
CA VAL A 136 -17.24 -6.68 0.94
C VAL A 136 -18.40 -7.64 1.25
N LYS A 137 -18.08 -8.89 1.58
CA LYS A 137 -19.05 -9.94 1.99
C LYS A 137 -18.99 -10.27 3.47
N TRP A 138 -18.09 -9.64 4.26
CA TRP A 138 -17.93 -9.90 5.68
C TRP A 138 -18.52 -8.78 6.54
N ALA A 139 -18.83 -9.08 7.78
CA ALA A 139 -19.27 -8.06 8.73
C ALA A 139 -18.08 -7.19 9.14
N ASN A 140 -18.24 -5.86 9.06
CA ASN A 140 -17.26 -4.95 9.63
C ASN A 140 -17.43 -4.92 11.16
N VAL A 141 -16.47 -5.49 11.88
CA VAL A 141 -16.43 -5.49 13.36
C VAL A 141 -15.20 -4.74 13.88
N GLN A 142 -14.69 -3.79 13.08
CA GLN A 142 -13.63 -2.89 13.51
C GLN A 142 -14.13 -1.94 14.62
N GLY A 143 -13.20 -1.51 15.46
CA GLY A 143 -13.49 -0.51 16.48
C GLY A 143 -13.66 0.89 15.90
N VAL A 144 -14.37 1.76 16.63
CA VAL A 144 -14.50 3.18 16.29
C VAL A 144 -13.10 3.83 16.20
N PRO A 145 -12.85 4.71 15.17
CA PRO A 145 -13.75 5.20 14.13
C PRO A 145 -13.76 4.35 12.84
N ALA A 146 -12.99 3.26 12.77
CA ALA A 146 -12.86 2.41 11.59
C ALA A 146 -14.13 1.58 11.30
N GLY A 147 -14.87 1.26 12.34
CA GLY A 147 -16.10 0.50 12.29
C GLY A 147 -17.04 0.87 13.44
N PRO A 148 -18.10 0.08 13.63
CA PRO A 148 -19.19 0.44 14.55
C PRO A 148 -18.98 -0.04 16.00
N ILE A 149 -17.89 -0.76 16.29
CA ILE A 149 -17.72 -1.45 17.58
C ILE A 149 -17.02 -0.56 18.59
N SER A 150 -17.60 -0.42 19.78
CA SER A 150 -17.01 0.22 20.95
C SER A 150 -17.15 -0.63 22.23
N SER A 151 -18.08 -1.58 22.21
CA SER A 151 -18.41 -2.46 23.33
C SER A 151 -18.78 -3.86 22.87
N ILE A 152 -18.77 -4.83 23.78
CA ILE A 152 -19.24 -6.20 23.50
C ILE A 152 -20.70 -6.22 23.05
N ALA A 153 -21.52 -5.32 23.58
CA ALA A 153 -22.95 -5.24 23.24
C ALA A 153 -23.20 -4.86 21.76
N ASP A 154 -22.22 -4.24 21.08
CA ASP A 154 -22.38 -3.81 19.69
C ASP A 154 -22.30 -4.97 18.69
N PHE A 155 -21.67 -6.09 19.05
CA PHE A 155 -21.45 -7.20 18.11
C PHE A 155 -22.76 -7.85 17.65
N VAL A 156 -23.66 -8.18 18.56
CA VAL A 156 -24.91 -8.87 18.20
C VAL A 156 -25.75 -8.08 17.19
N PRO A 157 -26.04 -6.78 17.40
CA PRO A 157 -26.75 -5.96 16.42
C PRO A 157 -26.07 -5.89 15.06
N VAL A 158 -24.74 -5.72 15.02
CA VAL A 158 -23.96 -5.64 13.79
C VAL A 158 -24.03 -6.95 13.01
N LEU A 159 -23.84 -8.07 13.68
CA LEU A 159 -23.91 -9.40 13.06
C LEU A 159 -25.33 -9.76 12.59
N GLN A 160 -26.36 -9.37 13.35
CA GLN A 160 -27.76 -9.56 12.93
C GLN A 160 -28.10 -8.73 11.68
N GLU A 161 -27.59 -7.49 11.57
CA GLU A 161 -27.74 -6.69 10.36
C GLU A 161 -27.05 -7.35 9.16
N HIS A 162 -25.85 -7.88 9.37
CA HIS A 162 -25.12 -8.63 8.34
C HIS A 162 -25.91 -9.87 7.87
N VAL A 163 -26.49 -10.64 8.80
CA VAL A 163 -27.35 -11.80 8.49
C VAL A 163 -28.54 -11.36 7.64
N ARG A 164 -29.21 -10.25 7.98
CA ARG A 164 -30.33 -9.71 7.19
C ARG A 164 -29.89 -9.25 5.80
N LYS A 165 -28.79 -8.50 5.73
CA LYS A 165 -28.25 -7.94 4.48
C LYS A 165 -27.94 -9.03 3.44
N PHE A 166 -27.35 -10.13 3.88
CA PHE A 166 -26.93 -11.22 3.00
C PHE A 166 -27.90 -12.42 2.99
N ALA A 167 -29.04 -12.32 3.70
CA ALA A 167 -30.07 -13.35 3.82
C ALA A 167 -29.49 -14.70 4.26
N LEU A 168 -28.55 -14.70 5.20
CA LEU A 168 -27.89 -15.90 5.72
C LEU A 168 -28.90 -16.78 6.47
N LYS A 169 -28.77 -18.09 6.32
CA LYS A 169 -29.64 -19.10 6.93
C LYS A 169 -28.93 -19.78 8.12
N PRO A 170 -29.69 -20.47 9.01
CA PRO A 170 -29.07 -21.36 10.00
C PRO A 170 -28.08 -22.31 9.32
N GLY A 171 -26.88 -22.44 9.90
CA GLY A 171 -25.76 -23.20 9.34
C GLY A 171 -24.82 -22.44 8.41
N ASP A 172 -25.23 -21.28 7.87
CA ASP A 172 -24.33 -20.43 7.10
C ASP A 172 -23.34 -19.72 8.03
N TRP A 173 -22.09 -19.59 7.57
CA TRP A 173 -21.06 -18.88 8.31
C TRP A 173 -21.33 -17.38 8.37
N ILE A 174 -21.15 -16.80 9.56
CA ILE A 174 -21.04 -15.37 9.76
C ILE A 174 -19.56 -15.05 9.92
N ILE A 175 -18.96 -14.38 8.93
CA ILE A 175 -17.55 -13.98 8.98
C ILE A 175 -17.49 -12.47 9.18
N GLY A 176 -16.70 -12.03 10.16
CA GLY A 176 -16.40 -10.64 10.40
C GLY A 176 -14.90 -10.38 10.34
N TYR A 177 -14.51 -9.13 10.11
CA TYR A 177 -13.12 -8.71 10.05
C TYR A 177 -12.86 -7.49 10.95
N GLY A 178 -11.63 -7.42 11.44
CA GLY A 178 -11.16 -6.28 12.21
C GLY A 178 -11.51 -6.30 13.70
N TYR A 179 -11.80 -7.48 14.25
CA TYR A 179 -11.95 -7.64 15.69
C TYR A 179 -10.68 -7.23 16.43
N ASP A 180 -10.82 -6.45 17.50
CA ASP A 180 -9.70 -6.07 18.35
C ASP A 180 -10.22 -5.73 19.75
N ARG A 181 -9.75 -6.47 20.76
CA ARG A 181 -10.11 -6.25 22.16
C ARG A 181 -9.76 -4.84 22.67
N SER A 182 -8.70 -4.24 22.14
CA SER A 182 -8.24 -2.90 22.56
C SER A 182 -9.29 -1.80 22.32
N ASN A 183 -10.26 -2.08 21.43
CA ASN A 183 -11.37 -1.18 21.14
C ASN A 183 -12.58 -1.32 22.09
N LEU A 184 -12.57 -2.32 22.98
CA LEU A 184 -13.72 -2.65 23.82
C LEU A 184 -13.62 -2.00 25.18
N VAL A 185 -14.65 -1.26 25.57
CA VAL A 185 -14.71 -0.58 26.88
C VAL A 185 -14.64 -1.56 28.06
N GLU A 186 -15.05 -2.83 27.86
CA GLU A 186 -14.99 -3.88 28.87
C GLU A 186 -13.56 -4.40 29.12
N GLY A 187 -12.61 -4.13 28.23
CA GLY A 187 -11.20 -4.52 28.36
C GLY A 187 -10.96 -6.04 28.38
N ARG A 188 -11.94 -6.85 27.97
CA ARG A 188 -11.85 -8.32 27.90
C ARG A 188 -12.09 -8.84 26.49
N GLU A 189 -11.66 -10.06 26.23
CA GLU A 189 -12.00 -10.75 24.99
C GLU A 189 -13.51 -11.02 24.87
N LEU A 190 -14.02 -10.94 23.65
CA LEU A 190 -15.32 -11.48 23.27
C LEU A 190 -15.25 -13.02 23.34
N ASN A 191 -16.32 -13.67 23.74
CA ASN A 191 -16.32 -15.11 23.97
C ASN A 191 -17.64 -15.78 23.57
N ILE A 192 -17.71 -17.11 23.72
CA ILE A 192 -18.89 -17.91 23.32
C ILE A 192 -20.15 -17.52 24.10
N ASP A 193 -20.04 -17.13 25.38
CA ASP A 193 -21.21 -16.74 26.18
C ASP A 193 -21.83 -15.42 25.68
N ASP A 194 -21.07 -14.59 24.97
CA ASP A 194 -21.54 -13.34 24.35
C ASP A 194 -22.24 -13.60 22.99
N LEU A 195 -21.85 -14.64 22.25
CA LEU A 195 -22.30 -14.89 20.88
C LEU A 195 -23.36 -15.98 20.74
N ASP A 196 -23.20 -17.10 21.44
CA ASP A 196 -24.06 -18.29 21.29
C ASP A 196 -25.55 -18.03 21.52
N PRO A 197 -25.95 -17.20 22.52
CA PRO A 197 -27.37 -16.94 22.75
C PRO A 197 -28.10 -16.32 21.56
N ALA A 198 -27.40 -15.52 20.75
CA ALA A 198 -27.97 -14.86 19.58
C ALA A 198 -27.81 -15.65 18.27
N PHE A 199 -26.81 -16.51 18.20
CA PHE A 199 -26.44 -17.27 16.99
C PHE A 199 -26.14 -18.75 17.30
N PRO A 200 -27.13 -19.53 17.82
CA PRO A 200 -26.91 -20.90 18.23
C PRO A 200 -26.60 -21.83 17.05
N ASP A 201 -27.12 -21.55 15.86
CA ASP A 201 -27.03 -22.39 14.68
C ASP A 201 -26.02 -21.89 13.62
N ASN A 202 -25.55 -20.65 13.74
CA ASN A 202 -24.64 -20.08 12.76
C ASN A 202 -23.20 -20.11 13.31
N PRO A 203 -22.25 -20.73 12.60
CA PRO A 203 -20.85 -20.63 12.96
C PRO A 203 -20.35 -19.20 12.74
N ILE A 204 -19.67 -18.64 13.74
CA ILE A 204 -19.12 -17.28 13.71
C ILE A 204 -17.60 -17.34 13.74
N MET A 205 -16.96 -16.55 12.85
CA MET A 205 -15.53 -16.31 12.85
C MET A 205 -15.29 -14.80 12.70
N LEU A 206 -14.84 -14.15 13.77
CA LEU A 206 -14.46 -12.74 13.76
C LEU A 206 -12.95 -12.63 13.70
N ILE A 207 -12.42 -12.37 12.51
CA ILE A 207 -10.98 -12.32 12.24
C ILE A 207 -10.40 -11.13 12.97
N HIS A 208 -9.33 -11.38 13.72
CA HIS A 208 -8.59 -10.33 14.46
C HIS A 208 -7.96 -9.33 13.49
N SER A 209 -7.85 -8.07 13.91
CA SER A 209 -7.28 -6.97 13.12
C SER A 209 -5.88 -7.26 12.58
N SER A 210 -5.10 -8.08 13.30
CA SER A 210 -3.78 -8.53 12.85
C SER A 210 -3.79 -9.63 11.79
N ASN A 211 -4.95 -10.22 11.47
CA ASN A 211 -5.10 -11.43 10.64
C ASN A 211 -4.41 -12.71 11.20
N HIS A 212 -3.91 -12.67 12.45
CA HIS A 212 -3.20 -13.78 13.10
C HIS A 212 -4.10 -14.66 13.98
N GLY A 213 -5.40 -14.40 14.05
CA GLY A 213 -6.34 -15.15 14.87
C GLY A 213 -7.78 -14.76 14.62
N ALA A 214 -8.69 -15.36 15.38
CA ALA A 214 -10.10 -15.02 15.35
C ALA A 214 -10.78 -15.34 16.68
N VAL A 215 -11.94 -14.71 16.91
CA VAL A 215 -12.90 -15.13 17.91
C VAL A 215 -13.94 -16.03 17.23
N LEU A 216 -14.20 -17.19 17.83
CA LEU A 216 -15.15 -18.17 17.35
C LEU A 216 -16.27 -18.36 18.38
N ASN A 217 -17.46 -18.71 17.90
CA ASN A 217 -18.53 -19.21 18.75
C ASN A 217 -18.51 -20.77 18.84
N SER A 218 -19.36 -21.36 19.67
CA SER A 218 -19.39 -22.81 19.89
C SER A 218 -19.69 -23.59 18.61
N ALA A 219 -20.56 -23.07 17.72
CA ALA A 219 -20.89 -23.73 16.45
C ALA A 219 -19.66 -23.80 15.52
N ALA A 220 -18.86 -22.71 15.46
CA ALA A 220 -17.64 -22.67 14.67
C ALA A 220 -16.56 -23.61 15.23
N PHE A 221 -16.38 -23.66 16.56
CA PHE A 221 -15.47 -24.62 17.19
C PHE A 221 -15.85 -26.07 16.88
N ALA A 222 -17.15 -26.40 16.97
CA ALA A 222 -17.64 -27.76 16.67
C ALA A 222 -17.37 -28.18 15.23
N LEU A 223 -17.61 -27.27 14.25
CA LEU A 223 -17.32 -27.52 12.83
C LEU A 223 -15.83 -27.72 12.56
N ALA A 224 -14.98 -27.00 13.29
CA ALA A 224 -13.52 -27.11 13.18
C ALA A 224 -12.95 -28.33 13.94
N GLY A 225 -13.79 -29.07 14.67
CA GLY A 225 -13.37 -30.23 15.48
C GLY A 225 -12.66 -29.88 16.78
N TYR A 226 -12.77 -28.60 17.22
CA TYR A 226 -12.18 -28.14 18.48
C TYR A 226 -13.15 -28.40 19.65
N ASN A 227 -12.64 -29.02 20.70
CA ASN A 227 -13.40 -29.31 21.92
C ASN A 227 -12.47 -29.26 23.16
N GLU A 228 -13.00 -29.66 24.29
CA GLU A 228 -12.28 -29.69 25.57
C GLU A 228 -11.05 -30.61 25.60
N ASN A 229 -10.98 -31.59 24.68
CA ASN A 229 -9.87 -32.53 24.55
C ASN A 229 -8.84 -32.10 23.52
N THR A 230 -9.09 -31.04 22.77
CA THR A 230 -8.14 -30.50 21.74
C THR A 230 -6.94 -29.89 22.44
N PRO A 231 -5.71 -30.38 22.24
CA PRO A 231 -4.52 -29.78 22.83
C PRO A 231 -4.23 -28.44 22.16
N THR A 232 -3.63 -27.50 22.88
CA THR A 232 -3.09 -26.29 22.28
C THR A 232 -1.84 -26.67 21.47
N PRO A 233 -1.79 -26.42 20.16
CA PRO A 233 -0.64 -26.77 19.35
C PRO A 233 0.58 -25.90 19.71
N PRO A 234 1.81 -26.37 19.48
CA PRO A 234 3.02 -25.55 19.66
C PRO A 234 2.92 -24.27 18.83
N GLY A 235 3.21 -23.12 19.47
CA GLY A 235 3.10 -21.81 18.85
C GLY A 235 1.68 -21.29 18.64
N GLY A 236 0.65 -22.02 19.11
CA GLY A 236 -0.75 -21.60 19.04
C GLY A 236 -1.30 -21.13 20.38
N ILE A 237 -2.44 -20.43 20.32
CA ILE A 237 -3.22 -19.99 21.48
C ILE A 237 -4.66 -20.49 21.32
N ILE A 238 -5.20 -21.15 22.34
CA ILE A 238 -6.62 -21.45 22.49
C ILE A 238 -7.03 -20.90 23.86
N VAL A 239 -7.72 -19.77 23.88
CA VAL A 239 -8.28 -19.25 25.15
C VAL A 239 -9.36 -20.19 25.64
N ARG A 240 -9.29 -20.54 26.93
CA ARG A 240 -10.19 -21.51 27.56
C ARG A 240 -11.08 -20.87 28.60
N LYS A 241 -12.29 -21.40 28.77
CA LYS A 241 -13.22 -20.95 29.83
C LYS A 241 -12.56 -21.18 31.19
N PRO A 242 -12.52 -20.16 32.07
CA PRO A 242 -11.85 -20.26 33.35
C PRO A 242 -12.23 -21.52 34.14
N GLY A 243 -11.21 -22.25 34.60
CA GLY A 243 -11.39 -23.50 35.36
C GLY A 243 -11.81 -24.72 34.55
N THR A 244 -11.82 -24.63 33.21
CA THR A 244 -12.17 -25.73 32.29
C THR A 244 -11.18 -25.82 31.11
N ASN A 245 -11.34 -26.87 30.29
CA ASN A 245 -10.61 -26.98 29.02
C ASN A 245 -11.46 -26.58 27.80
N ILE A 246 -12.66 -26.03 28.00
CA ILE A 246 -13.59 -25.68 26.92
C ILE A 246 -13.00 -24.46 26.15
N PRO A 247 -12.84 -24.55 24.81
CA PRO A 247 -12.47 -23.38 23.99
C PRO A 247 -13.47 -22.23 24.20
N TYR A 248 -12.98 -20.99 24.41
CA TYR A 248 -13.83 -19.92 24.93
C TYR A 248 -13.93 -18.68 24.03
N GLY A 249 -13.49 -18.75 22.81
CA GLY A 249 -13.62 -17.69 21.82
C GLY A 249 -12.34 -17.48 21.05
N LEU A 250 -11.36 -16.77 21.61
CA LEU A 250 -10.14 -16.41 20.92
C LEU A 250 -9.21 -17.60 20.68
N ILE A 251 -8.76 -17.70 19.43
CA ILE A 251 -7.67 -18.59 19.00
C ILE A 251 -6.70 -17.81 18.12
N MET A 252 -5.39 -18.13 18.20
CA MET A 252 -4.36 -17.43 17.44
C MET A 252 -3.28 -18.38 16.90
N GLU A 253 -2.56 -17.89 15.89
CA GLU A 253 -1.38 -18.50 15.29
C GLU A 253 -1.63 -19.92 14.80
N THR A 254 -0.78 -20.90 15.15
CA THR A 254 -0.91 -22.28 14.70
C THR A 254 -2.23 -22.95 15.09
N ALA A 255 -2.92 -22.46 16.14
CA ALA A 255 -4.26 -22.91 16.48
C ALA A 255 -5.34 -22.36 15.54
N PHE A 256 -5.11 -21.21 14.91
CA PHE A 256 -6.04 -20.58 13.98
C PHE A 256 -5.94 -21.16 12.55
N LEU A 257 -4.74 -21.55 12.11
CA LEU A 257 -4.49 -22.01 10.74
C LEU A 257 -5.43 -23.14 10.26
N PRO A 258 -5.72 -24.21 11.05
CA PRO A 258 -6.65 -25.26 10.63
C PRO A 258 -8.07 -24.73 10.38
N ILE A 259 -8.52 -23.75 11.15
CA ILE A 259 -9.85 -23.16 11.00
C ILE A 259 -9.90 -22.31 9.75
N LEU A 260 -8.91 -21.43 9.56
CA LEU A 260 -8.79 -20.62 8.34
C LEU A 260 -8.72 -21.51 7.08
N THR A 261 -8.08 -22.67 7.18
CA THR A 261 -7.99 -23.64 6.07
C THR A 261 -9.33 -24.32 5.77
N ASN A 262 -10.13 -24.60 6.79
CA ASN A 262 -11.41 -25.32 6.70
C ASN A 262 -12.63 -24.39 6.58
N ALA A 263 -12.48 -23.08 6.86
CA ALA A 263 -13.54 -22.10 6.65
C ALA A 263 -13.92 -22.04 5.17
N PRO A 264 -15.19 -21.74 4.84
CA PRO A 264 -15.62 -21.60 3.46
C PRO A 264 -14.79 -20.55 2.74
N LYS A 265 -14.09 -20.97 1.69
CA LYS A 265 -13.37 -20.05 0.81
C LYS A 265 -14.24 -19.72 -0.38
N PRO A 266 -14.39 -18.43 -0.73
CA PRO A 266 -15.11 -18.08 -1.93
C PRO A 266 -14.44 -18.73 -3.16
N GLY A 267 -15.25 -19.28 -4.05
CA GLY A 267 -14.79 -19.78 -5.33
C GLY A 267 -14.28 -18.64 -6.21
N GLU A 268 -13.51 -18.96 -7.26
CA GLU A 268 -12.96 -17.98 -8.20
C GLU A 268 -14.06 -17.04 -8.75
N ARG A 269 -15.19 -17.58 -9.22
CA ARG A 269 -16.29 -16.76 -9.75
C ARG A 269 -16.88 -15.82 -8.71
N GLN A 270 -17.03 -16.28 -7.47
CA GLN A 270 -17.53 -15.43 -6.37
C GLN A 270 -16.58 -14.26 -6.06
N LEU A 271 -15.26 -14.48 -6.13
CA LEU A 271 -14.27 -13.40 -5.99
C LEU A 271 -14.37 -12.41 -7.17
N LEU A 272 -14.46 -12.91 -8.40
CA LEU A 272 -14.63 -12.05 -9.58
C LEU A 272 -15.91 -11.20 -9.51
N ASP A 273 -17.01 -11.76 -9.00
CA ASP A 273 -18.27 -11.03 -8.82
C ASP A 273 -18.18 -9.91 -7.76
N THR A 274 -17.16 -9.92 -6.90
CA THR A 274 -16.93 -8.87 -5.89
C THR A 274 -15.94 -7.79 -6.35
N LEU A 275 -15.26 -7.96 -7.51
CA LEU A 275 -14.23 -7.03 -7.98
C LEU A 275 -14.72 -5.58 -8.09
N ASP A 276 -15.93 -5.35 -8.59
CA ASP A 276 -16.46 -4.00 -8.74
C ASP A 276 -16.65 -3.31 -7.38
N GLU A 277 -17.28 -4.00 -6.42
CA GLU A 277 -17.46 -3.45 -5.07
C GLU A 277 -16.13 -3.26 -4.32
N ALA A 278 -15.18 -4.17 -4.51
CA ALA A 278 -13.85 -4.03 -3.92
C ALA A 278 -13.12 -2.79 -4.48
N GLN A 279 -13.13 -2.58 -5.80
CA GLN A 279 -12.52 -1.41 -6.42
C GLN A 279 -13.18 -0.11 -5.97
N LYS A 280 -14.49 -0.10 -5.71
CA LYS A 280 -15.22 1.07 -5.18
C LYS A 280 -14.73 1.52 -3.80
N ILE A 281 -14.17 0.63 -2.98
CA ILE A 281 -13.55 1.00 -1.69
C ILE A 281 -12.42 2.01 -1.95
N TYR A 282 -11.57 1.71 -2.91
CA TYR A 282 -10.40 2.52 -3.25
C TYR A 282 -10.79 3.80 -4.01
N THR A 283 -11.68 3.69 -4.99
CA THR A 283 -12.05 4.86 -5.80
C THR A 283 -12.78 5.93 -5.01
N ARG A 284 -13.59 5.56 -4.03
CA ARG A 284 -14.22 6.51 -3.08
C ARG A 284 -13.20 7.27 -2.24
N ALA A 285 -12.03 6.68 -2.05
CA ALA A 285 -10.92 7.28 -1.32
C ALA A 285 -9.93 8.05 -2.22
N GLY A 286 -10.19 8.16 -3.53
CA GLY A 286 -9.32 8.87 -4.46
C GLY A 286 -8.12 8.05 -4.97
N VAL A 287 -8.12 6.73 -4.77
CA VAL A 287 -7.01 5.83 -5.13
C VAL A 287 -7.26 5.22 -6.50
N THR A 288 -6.25 5.22 -7.37
CA THR A 288 -6.31 4.64 -8.73
C THR A 288 -5.27 3.55 -9.00
N THR A 289 -4.30 3.38 -8.09
CA THR A 289 -3.30 2.31 -8.13
C THR A 289 -3.21 1.68 -6.74
N VAL A 290 -3.34 0.35 -6.68
CA VAL A 290 -3.41 -0.42 -5.43
C VAL A 290 -2.36 -1.52 -5.44
N GLN A 291 -1.90 -1.93 -4.25
CA GLN A 291 -1.06 -3.10 -4.12
C GLN A 291 -1.85 -4.32 -3.62
N GLU A 292 -1.50 -5.49 -4.17
CA GLU A 292 -1.73 -6.78 -3.54
C GLU A 292 -0.39 -7.23 -2.95
N GLY A 293 -0.21 -6.95 -1.67
CA GLY A 293 1.09 -6.95 -1.01
C GLY A 293 1.59 -8.32 -0.55
N ALA A 294 0.83 -9.40 -0.78
CA ALA A 294 1.21 -10.75 -0.37
C ALA A 294 0.48 -11.81 -1.20
N THR A 295 0.65 -11.75 -2.52
CA THR A 295 -0.14 -12.52 -3.47
C THR A 295 0.21 -14.00 -3.43
N ALA A 296 -0.76 -14.86 -3.11
CA ALA A 296 -0.65 -16.29 -3.34
C ALA A 296 -0.82 -16.62 -4.84
N ALA A 297 -0.25 -17.72 -5.31
CA ALA A 297 -0.34 -18.12 -6.71
C ALA A 297 -1.82 -18.30 -7.16
N ARG A 298 -2.67 -18.86 -6.30
CA ARG A 298 -4.11 -18.95 -6.54
C ARG A 298 -4.75 -17.58 -6.75
N ASP A 299 -4.42 -16.62 -5.90
CA ASP A 299 -5.01 -15.28 -5.93
C ASP A 299 -4.54 -14.51 -7.18
N LEU A 300 -3.28 -14.71 -7.59
CA LEU A 300 -2.78 -14.18 -8.84
C LEU A 300 -3.57 -14.70 -10.05
N ARG A 301 -3.95 -16.00 -10.05
CA ARG A 301 -4.79 -16.57 -11.13
C ARG A 301 -6.17 -15.89 -11.20
N VAL A 302 -6.78 -15.59 -10.04
CA VAL A 302 -8.05 -14.82 -9.97
C VAL A 302 -7.86 -13.40 -10.54
N LEU A 303 -6.79 -12.70 -10.13
CA LEU A 303 -6.49 -11.35 -10.62
C LEU A 303 -6.22 -11.34 -12.13
N ARG A 304 -5.45 -12.30 -12.66
CA ARG A 304 -5.21 -12.45 -14.11
C ARG A 304 -6.51 -12.64 -14.86
N LYS A 305 -7.38 -13.52 -14.37
CA LYS A 305 -8.69 -13.74 -14.99
C LYS A 305 -9.56 -12.49 -14.96
N GLY A 306 -9.60 -11.77 -13.84
CA GLY A 306 -10.29 -10.48 -13.75
C GLY A 306 -9.74 -9.43 -14.72
N ALA A 307 -8.41 -9.39 -14.88
CA ALA A 307 -7.73 -8.53 -15.85
C ALA A 307 -8.10 -8.91 -17.31
N ASP A 308 -8.05 -10.21 -17.64
CA ASP A 308 -8.34 -10.71 -18.99
C ASP A 308 -9.82 -10.54 -19.37
N GLU A 309 -10.74 -10.64 -18.41
CA GLU A 309 -12.17 -10.35 -18.58
C GLU A 309 -12.48 -8.83 -18.62
N GLY A 310 -11.47 -7.95 -18.41
CA GLY A 310 -11.63 -6.50 -18.41
C GLY A 310 -12.41 -5.96 -17.20
N LEU A 311 -12.39 -6.68 -16.09
CA LEU A 311 -13.09 -6.31 -14.85
C LEU A 311 -12.30 -5.33 -13.98
N LEU A 312 -10.98 -5.17 -14.22
CA LEU A 312 -10.14 -4.22 -13.52
C LEU A 312 -10.22 -2.84 -14.20
N TYR A 313 -10.53 -1.81 -13.42
CA TYR A 313 -10.42 -0.41 -13.84
C TYR A 313 -9.43 0.39 -12.98
N LEU A 314 -8.95 -0.18 -11.87
CA LEU A 314 -7.75 0.26 -11.14
C LEU A 314 -6.52 -0.47 -11.65
N ASP A 315 -5.35 0.14 -11.49
CA ASP A 315 -4.10 -0.57 -11.68
C ASP A 315 -3.77 -1.37 -10.42
N VAL A 316 -3.57 -2.67 -10.57
CA VAL A 316 -3.23 -3.59 -9.47
C VAL A 316 -1.77 -4.01 -9.58
N VAL A 317 -0.99 -3.70 -8.56
CA VAL A 317 0.43 -4.07 -8.44
C VAL A 317 0.54 -5.26 -7.50
N SER A 318 0.79 -6.44 -8.05
CA SER A 318 0.86 -7.71 -7.31
C SER A 318 2.29 -8.03 -6.89
N LEU A 319 2.45 -8.43 -5.63
CA LEU A 319 3.69 -8.84 -5.02
C LEU A 319 3.60 -10.31 -4.56
N PRO A 320 3.92 -11.28 -5.43
CA PRO A 320 3.91 -12.69 -5.05
C PRO A 320 4.78 -12.95 -3.82
N LEU A 321 4.28 -13.75 -2.88
CA LEU A 321 5.05 -14.23 -1.75
C LEU A 321 6.21 -15.11 -2.23
N PHE A 322 7.38 -14.97 -1.60
CA PHE A 322 8.55 -15.76 -1.98
C PHE A 322 8.31 -17.28 -1.88
N LEU A 323 7.45 -17.71 -0.97
CA LEU A 323 7.06 -19.11 -0.82
C LEU A 323 6.22 -19.64 -2.00
N GLU A 324 5.54 -18.74 -2.72
CA GLU A 324 4.68 -19.05 -3.85
C GLU A 324 5.47 -19.15 -5.18
N ILE A 325 6.76 -18.82 -5.19
CA ILE A 325 7.59 -18.88 -6.40
C ILE A 325 7.54 -20.26 -7.08
N PRO A 326 7.60 -21.39 -6.36
CA PRO A 326 7.51 -22.72 -7.01
C PRO A 326 6.17 -22.93 -7.72
N GLU A 327 5.05 -22.58 -7.09
CA GLU A 327 3.72 -22.72 -7.69
C GLU A 327 3.51 -21.72 -8.83
N LEU A 328 3.98 -20.48 -8.68
CA LEU A 328 3.98 -19.48 -9.74
C LEU A 328 4.81 -19.94 -10.94
N ALA A 329 5.94 -20.58 -10.71
CA ALA A 329 6.79 -21.10 -11.78
C ALA A 329 6.09 -22.19 -12.61
N GLN A 330 5.23 -23.00 -12.01
CA GLN A 330 4.43 -24.02 -12.70
C GLN A 330 3.41 -23.43 -13.69
N ASP A 331 2.96 -22.18 -13.48
CA ASP A 331 2.11 -21.48 -14.48
C ASP A 331 2.85 -21.23 -15.82
N PHE A 332 4.19 -21.17 -15.80
CA PHE A 332 5.03 -20.95 -16.97
C PHE A 332 5.74 -22.22 -17.45
N LEU A 333 6.10 -23.09 -16.50
CA LEU A 333 6.85 -24.32 -16.68
C LEU A 333 6.14 -25.43 -15.88
N PRO A 334 5.15 -26.15 -16.47
CA PRO A 334 4.30 -27.09 -15.70
C PRO A 334 5.06 -28.18 -14.96
N ASP A 335 6.23 -28.59 -15.47
CA ASP A 335 7.07 -29.62 -14.84
C ASP A 335 8.13 -29.05 -13.89
N PHE A 336 8.03 -27.77 -13.53
CA PHE A 336 9.00 -27.13 -12.64
C PHE A 336 9.01 -27.80 -11.27
N VAL A 337 10.21 -28.17 -10.81
CA VAL A 337 10.49 -28.68 -9.48
C VAL A 337 11.66 -27.88 -8.92
N GLY A 338 11.38 -27.01 -7.94
CA GLY A 338 12.39 -26.17 -7.31
C GLY A 338 11.87 -25.57 -6.00
N GLY A 339 12.74 -24.89 -5.26
CA GLY A 339 12.39 -24.16 -4.04
C GLY A 339 12.20 -22.67 -4.29
N PRO A 340 11.87 -21.90 -3.23
CA PRO A 340 11.66 -20.44 -3.33
C PRO A 340 12.84 -19.63 -3.87
N ALA A 341 14.06 -20.15 -3.80
CA ALA A 341 15.25 -19.51 -4.35
C ALA A 341 15.57 -19.91 -5.82
N ASP A 342 14.80 -20.85 -6.38
CA ASP A 342 15.03 -21.34 -7.75
C ASP A 342 14.08 -20.63 -8.71
N ILE A 343 14.43 -19.40 -9.13
CA ILE A 343 13.59 -18.53 -9.96
C ILE A 343 13.93 -18.72 -11.44
N PRO A 344 13.01 -19.31 -12.26
CA PRO A 344 13.23 -19.41 -13.70
C PRO A 344 13.26 -18.04 -14.39
N ASP A 345 13.98 -17.93 -15.50
CA ASP A 345 14.04 -16.69 -16.29
C ASP A 345 12.67 -16.34 -16.90
N GLU A 346 11.86 -17.33 -17.22
CA GLU A 346 10.49 -17.16 -17.72
C GLU A 346 9.61 -16.44 -16.70
N VAL A 347 9.73 -16.80 -15.42
CA VAL A 347 9.03 -16.13 -14.31
C VAL A 347 9.54 -14.70 -14.18
N ALA A 348 10.87 -14.50 -14.16
CA ALA A 348 11.45 -13.18 -13.99
C ALA A 348 11.03 -12.18 -15.09
N LYS A 349 10.87 -12.65 -16.33
CA LYS A 349 10.41 -11.82 -17.47
C LYS A 349 8.96 -11.35 -17.37
N ALA A 350 8.14 -11.97 -16.52
CA ALA A 350 6.74 -11.58 -16.33
C ALA A 350 6.57 -10.34 -15.44
N PHE A 351 7.65 -9.88 -14.79
CA PHE A 351 7.62 -8.74 -13.90
C PHE A 351 7.86 -7.39 -14.60
N GLY A 352 7.38 -6.32 -13.96
CA GLY A 352 7.66 -4.94 -14.36
C GLY A 352 6.73 -4.36 -15.44
N THR A 353 5.82 -5.14 -16.04
CA THR A 353 4.94 -4.68 -17.12
C THR A 353 3.47 -4.97 -16.82
N TYR A 354 2.60 -3.99 -17.06
CA TYR A 354 1.17 -4.18 -16.98
C TYR A 354 0.62 -5.07 -18.10
N GLN A 355 -0.24 -5.99 -17.71
CA GLN A 355 -1.11 -6.75 -18.60
C GLN A 355 -2.55 -6.51 -18.15
N ASN A 356 -3.34 -5.79 -18.94
CA ASN A 356 -4.74 -5.48 -18.63
C ASN A 356 -4.93 -4.92 -17.19
N ARG A 357 -4.11 -3.93 -16.78
CA ARG A 357 -4.11 -3.28 -15.45
C ARG A 357 -3.54 -4.12 -14.29
N LEU A 358 -3.04 -5.30 -14.53
CA LEU A 358 -2.33 -6.12 -13.54
C LEU A 358 -0.84 -6.12 -13.84
N LYS A 359 -0.01 -5.83 -12.83
CA LYS A 359 1.45 -5.86 -12.93
C LYS A 359 2.04 -6.71 -11.80
N LEU A 360 2.90 -7.66 -12.14
CA LEU A 360 3.81 -8.28 -11.17
C LEU A 360 4.99 -7.33 -11.00
N GLN A 361 5.24 -6.85 -9.76
CA GLN A 361 6.28 -5.83 -9.55
C GLN A 361 7.52 -6.40 -8.86
N GLY A 362 7.37 -7.15 -7.80
CA GLY A 362 8.49 -7.68 -7.03
C GLY A 362 8.07 -8.86 -6.16
N ILE A 363 9.00 -9.40 -5.40
CA ILE A 363 8.78 -10.54 -4.52
C ILE A 363 8.63 -10.07 -3.08
N LYS A 364 7.57 -10.53 -2.41
CA LYS A 364 7.26 -10.22 -1.00
C LYS A 364 7.90 -11.22 -0.06
N PHE A 365 8.54 -10.70 0.97
CA PHE A 365 9.07 -11.43 2.12
C PHE A 365 8.31 -11.04 3.39
N LEU A 366 8.12 -12.00 4.28
CA LEU A 366 7.60 -11.79 5.63
C LEU A 366 8.76 -12.09 6.60
N ILE A 367 9.25 -11.08 7.31
CA ILE A 367 10.39 -11.22 8.21
C ILE A 367 9.91 -11.50 9.63
N ASP A 368 8.91 -10.75 10.10
CA ASP A 368 8.33 -10.88 11.43
C ASP A 368 6.79 -10.70 11.41
N GLY A 369 6.17 -10.68 12.59
CA GLY A 369 4.75 -10.43 12.75
C GLY A 369 4.41 -8.97 13.03
N SER A 370 3.30 -8.72 13.77
CA SER A 370 2.75 -7.38 14.00
C SER A 370 3.14 -6.81 15.38
N PRO A 371 3.37 -5.47 15.49
CA PRO A 371 3.70 -4.84 16.76
C PRO A 371 2.54 -4.88 17.77
N GLN A 372 1.32 -4.59 17.34
CA GLN A 372 0.12 -4.62 18.18
C GLN A 372 -0.24 -6.04 18.64
N GLY A 373 0.05 -7.04 17.81
CA GLY A 373 -0.07 -8.46 18.17
C GLY A 373 1.10 -9.00 19.00
N LYS A 374 2.11 -8.15 19.26
CA LYS A 374 3.34 -8.51 19.99
C LYS A 374 4.14 -9.64 19.34
N THR A 375 3.97 -9.86 18.05
CA THR A 375 4.68 -10.90 17.28
C THR A 375 5.79 -10.33 16.39
N ALA A 376 5.98 -9.02 16.36
CA ALA A 376 7.15 -8.38 15.75
C ALA A 376 8.44 -8.81 16.46
N PHE A 377 9.57 -8.73 15.74
CA PHE A 377 10.87 -9.20 16.25
C PHE A 377 11.75 -8.03 16.71
N TRP A 378 12.15 -8.04 18.00
CA TRP A 378 12.78 -6.94 18.71
C TRP A 378 14.21 -7.26 19.17
N THR A 379 15.08 -6.27 19.15
CA THR A 379 16.41 -6.38 19.77
C THR A 379 16.34 -6.33 21.29
N GLN A 380 15.34 -5.64 21.84
CA GLN A 380 15.09 -5.53 23.29
C GLN A 380 13.69 -6.08 23.62
N PRO A 381 13.49 -6.66 24.82
CA PRO A 381 12.18 -7.18 25.19
C PRO A 381 11.13 -6.07 25.26
N LEU A 382 9.88 -6.48 25.09
CA LEU A 382 8.73 -5.63 25.42
C LEU A 382 8.67 -5.40 26.93
N LEU A 383 8.12 -4.25 27.33
CA LEU A 383 7.88 -3.91 28.74
C LEU A 383 6.68 -4.67 29.33
N THR A 384 5.84 -5.22 28.47
CA THR A 384 4.67 -6.02 28.84
C THR A 384 4.90 -7.47 28.42
N PRO A 385 4.22 -8.43 29.07
CA PRO A 385 4.31 -9.84 28.68
C PRO A 385 3.94 -10.06 27.20
N GLY A 386 4.51 -11.10 26.62
CA GLY A 386 4.18 -11.58 25.28
C GLY A 386 2.73 -12.07 25.16
N PRO A 387 2.31 -12.49 23.96
CA PRO A 387 0.92 -12.87 23.67
C PRO A 387 0.37 -13.99 24.56
N ASP A 388 1.24 -14.89 25.03
CA ASP A 388 0.91 -16.00 25.93
C ASP A 388 1.52 -15.81 27.34
N GLY A 389 1.69 -14.55 27.78
CA GLY A 389 2.21 -14.22 29.09
C GLY A 389 3.72 -14.39 29.29
N GLN A 390 4.48 -14.61 28.22
CA GLN A 390 5.93 -14.79 28.25
C GLN A 390 6.61 -13.52 28.79
N GLN A 391 7.52 -13.68 29.73
CA GLN A 391 8.36 -12.60 30.23
C GLN A 391 9.57 -12.40 29.30
N ASP A 392 10.10 -11.17 29.29
CA ASP A 392 11.24 -10.77 28.43
C ASP A 392 11.03 -11.10 26.94
N TRP A 393 9.80 -10.99 26.48
CA TRP A 393 9.38 -11.34 25.15
C TRP A 393 9.95 -10.40 24.10
N ARG A 394 10.53 -10.97 23.02
CA ARG A 394 11.17 -10.23 21.91
C ARG A 394 10.60 -10.58 20.54
N GLY A 395 9.56 -11.43 20.48
CA GLY A 395 9.16 -12.03 19.22
C GLY A 395 10.25 -12.90 18.61
N GLN A 396 10.08 -13.19 17.34
CA GLN A 396 11.04 -14.00 16.56
C GLN A 396 10.83 -13.78 15.06
N PRO A 397 11.82 -14.06 14.20
CA PRO A 397 11.62 -14.06 12.77
C PRO A 397 10.69 -15.23 12.37
N ILE A 398 9.90 -15.03 11.28
CA ILE A 398 8.99 -16.07 10.76
C ILE A 398 9.78 -17.24 10.15
N PHE A 399 10.91 -16.93 9.50
CA PHE A 399 11.77 -17.91 8.85
C PHE A 399 13.22 -17.80 9.35
N PRO A 400 14.01 -18.89 9.29
CA PRO A 400 15.43 -18.81 9.59
C PRO A 400 16.14 -17.77 8.71
N PRO A 401 17.04 -16.95 9.27
CA PRO A 401 17.75 -15.91 8.52
C PRO A 401 18.44 -16.41 7.25
N GLU A 402 19.01 -17.62 7.29
CA GLU A 402 19.69 -18.21 6.12
C GLU A 402 18.76 -18.44 4.94
N THR A 403 17.50 -18.83 5.21
CA THR A 403 16.47 -18.99 4.18
C THR A 403 16.11 -17.65 3.56
N ILE A 404 15.95 -16.62 4.40
CA ILE A 404 15.64 -15.25 3.98
C ILE A 404 16.77 -14.73 3.09
N TYR A 405 18.01 -14.78 3.56
CA TYR A 405 19.18 -14.26 2.84
C TYR A 405 19.42 -14.96 1.50
N LYS A 406 19.35 -16.29 1.49
CA LYS A 406 19.49 -17.09 0.27
C LYS A 406 18.46 -16.69 -0.78
N THR A 407 17.20 -16.55 -0.37
CA THR A 407 16.11 -16.22 -1.31
C THR A 407 16.17 -14.75 -1.76
N MET A 408 16.50 -13.81 -0.86
CA MET A 408 16.74 -12.41 -1.24
C MET A 408 17.85 -12.28 -2.29
N ALA A 409 18.95 -13.01 -2.10
CA ALA A 409 20.06 -13.01 -3.06
C ALA A 409 19.63 -13.57 -4.42
N ALA A 410 18.80 -14.62 -4.45
CA ALA A 410 18.28 -15.20 -5.69
C ALA A 410 17.35 -14.23 -6.42
N VAL A 411 16.43 -13.57 -5.70
CA VAL A 411 15.52 -12.54 -6.25
C VAL A 411 16.33 -11.37 -6.82
N HIS A 412 17.29 -10.89 -6.06
CA HIS A 412 18.17 -9.80 -6.49
C HIS A 412 19.00 -10.17 -7.73
N ALA A 413 19.55 -11.39 -7.81
CA ALA A 413 20.32 -11.88 -8.96
C ALA A 413 19.49 -11.94 -10.25
N LYS A 414 18.16 -12.12 -10.16
CA LYS A 414 17.24 -12.08 -11.30
C LYS A 414 16.80 -10.66 -11.69
N GLY A 415 17.31 -9.65 -11.03
CA GLY A 415 16.92 -8.26 -11.30
C GLY A 415 15.55 -7.87 -10.74
N LEU A 416 14.91 -8.73 -9.96
CA LEU A 416 13.60 -8.49 -9.39
C LEU A 416 13.69 -7.57 -8.15
N GLN A 417 12.66 -6.78 -7.93
CA GLN A 417 12.54 -5.93 -6.75
C GLN A 417 12.16 -6.77 -5.52
N VAL A 418 12.68 -6.38 -4.36
CA VAL A 418 12.43 -7.03 -3.08
C VAL A 418 11.53 -6.14 -2.23
N PHE A 419 10.47 -6.71 -1.67
CA PHE A 419 9.57 -6.09 -0.70
C PHE A 419 9.60 -6.91 0.59
N CYS A 420 9.97 -6.29 1.72
CA CYS A 420 10.10 -6.97 3.00
C CYS A 420 9.15 -6.38 4.03
N HIS A 421 8.19 -7.17 4.52
CA HIS A 421 7.50 -6.84 5.75
C HIS A 421 8.49 -6.93 6.91
N ALA A 422 8.75 -5.83 7.59
CA ALA A 422 9.60 -5.78 8.78
C ALA A 422 9.12 -4.67 9.72
N ASN A 423 8.60 -5.07 10.86
CA ASN A 423 8.02 -4.21 11.88
C ASN A 423 8.99 -3.90 13.03
N GLY A 424 9.56 -4.93 13.63
CA GLY A 424 10.48 -4.81 14.73
C GLY A 424 11.89 -4.42 14.29
N ASP A 425 12.62 -3.76 15.15
CA ASP A 425 13.98 -3.30 14.86
C ASP A 425 14.96 -4.46 14.56
N ALA A 426 14.79 -5.63 15.17
CA ALA A 426 15.58 -6.80 14.84
C ALA A 426 15.21 -7.41 13.47
N ALA A 427 13.94 -7.32 13.06
CA ALA A 427 13.53 -7.73 11.72
C ALA A 427 14.12 -6.79 10.65
N ILE A 428 14.18 -5.49 10.94
CA ILE A 428 14.83 -4.50 10.06
C ILE A 428 16.32 -4.80 9.93
N ASP A 429 17.02 -5.18 11.03
CA ASP A 429 18.41 -5.63 10.96
C ASP A 429 18.60 -6.83 10.02
N LEU A 430 17.66 -7.82 10.06
CA LEU A 430 17.70 -8.95 9.13
C LEU A 430 17.56 -8.53 7.67
N VAL A 431 16.73 -7.53 7.37
CA VAL A 431 16.62 -6.99 6.00
C VAL A 431 17.93 -6.31 5.59
N ILE A 432 18.49 -5.46 6.45
CA ILE A 432 19.76 -4.76 6.19
C ILE A 432 20.88 -5.78 5.93
N ASP A 433 21.01 -6.78 6.80
CA ASP A 433 22.05 -7.80 6.66
C ASP A 433 21.83 -8.68 5.42
N GLY A 434 20.58 -9.09 5.16
CA GLY A 434 20.24 -9.83 3.95
C GLY A 434 20.60 -9.06 2.68
N MET A 435 20.28 -7.78 2.60
CA MET A 435 20.61 -6.95 1.45
C MET A 435 22.13 -6.71 1.32
N ARG A 436 22.87 -6.59 2.43
CA ARG A 436 24.34 -6.54 2.39
C ARG A 436 24.96 -7.79 1.75
N THR A 437 24.38 -8.98 1.98
CA THR A 437 24.87 -10.22 1.35
C THR A 437 24.74 -10.22 -0.17
N THR A 438 23.83 -9.42 -0.74
CA THR A 438 23.67 -9.29 -2.20
C THR A 438 24.71 -8.38 -2.84
N GLY A 439 25.43 -7.58 -2.04
CA GLY A 439 26.37 -6.57 -2.53
C GLY A 439 25.71 -5.32 -3.11
N VAL A 440 24.39 -5.16 -2.97
CA VAL A 440 23.63 -4.01 -3.49
C VAL A 440 24.10 -2.70 -2.89
N LYS A 441 24.03 -1.65 -3.68
CA LYS A 441 24.31 -0.26 -3.30
C LYS A 441 23.20 0.65 -3.78
N ALA A 442 23.05 1.81 -3.16
CA ALA A 442 22.07 2.81 -3.57
C ALA A 442 22.15 3.18 -5.06
N ALA A 443 23.38 3.21 -5.61
CA ALA A 443 23.61 3.53 -7.03
C ALA A 443 23.04 2.48 -8.01
N ASP A 444 22.72 1.26 -7.54
CA ASP A 444 22.14 0.20 -8.37
C ASP A 444 20.65 0.41 -8.64
N ASP A 445 20.02 1.36 -7.95
CA ASP A 445 18.59 1.76 -8.06
C ASP A 445 17.63 0.54 -8.01
N ARG A 446 17.88 -0.37 -7.05
CA ARG A 446 17.06 -1.58 -6.88
C ARG A 446 15.76 -1.33 -6.14
N ARG A 447 15.69 -0.23 -5.41
CA ARG A 447 14.50 0.22 -4.67
C ARG A 447 13.89 -0.87 -3.81
N THR A 448 14.73 -1.58 -3.05
CA THR A 448 14.22 -2.54 -2.08
C THR A 448 13.32 -1.82 -1.08
N VAL A 449 12.07 -2.26 -0.95
CA VAL A 449 11.09 -1.64 -0.08
C VAL A 449 11.01 -2.41 1.24
N VAL A 450 11.22 -1.70 2.34
CA VAL A 450 10.97 -2.23 3.68
C VAL A 450 9.61 -1.75 4.14
N VAL A 451 8.63 -2.64 3.99
CA VAL A 451 7.22 -2.38 4.29
C VAL A 451 7.06 -2.30 5.80
N HIS A 452 6.33 -1.32 6.24
CA HIS A 452 6.12 -0.83 7.60
C HIS A 452 7.32 -0.07 8.15
N SER A 453 8.53 -0.64 8.20
CA SER A 453 9.70 -0.01 8.87
C SER A 453 9.29 0.61 10.22
N GLN A 454 8.38 -0.11 10.95
CA GLN A 454 7.52 0.50 11.95
C GLN A 454 8.29 1.00 13.16
N CYS A 455 9.12 0.13 13.74
CA CYS A 455 9.81 0.39 15.01
C CYS A 455 11.32 0.49 14.79
N MET A 456 11.72 1.34 13.84
CA MET A 456 13.13 1.57 13.52
C MET A 456 13.90 2.13 14.71
N ARG A 457 15.22 1.87 14.72
CA ARG A 457 16.19 2.60 15.52
C ARG A 457 16.84 3.69 14.66
N PRO A 458 17.32 4.80 15.29
CA PRO A 458 18.03 5.87 14.56
C PRO A 458 19.25 5.39 13.76
N ASP A 459 19.99 4.40 14.28
CA ASP A 459 21.19 3.84 13.65
C ASP A 459 20.89 3.02 12.37
N GLN A 460 19.64 2.64 12.14
CA GLN A 460 19.24 1.89 10.95
C GLN A 460 19.01 2.78 9.73
N LEU A 461 18.85 4.10 9.89
CA LEU A 461 18.64 5.02 8.78
C LEU A 461 19.85 5.14 7.83
N ASP A 462 21.08 5.15 8.36
CA ASP A 462 22.29 5.22 7.53
C ASP A 462 22.48 3.99 6.63
N PRO A 463 22.29 2.74 7.10
CA PRO A 463 22.20 1.56 6.24
C PRO A 463 21.16 1.65 5.14
N TYR A 464 19.98 2.27 5.39
CA TYR A 464 18.98 2.47 4.33
C TYR A 464 19.52 3.36 3.21
N VAL A 465 20.21 4.44 3.57
CA VAL A 465 20.86 5.32 2.57
C VAL A 465 21.96 4.58 1.81
N GLU A 466 22.82 3.83 2.53
CA GLU A 466 23.92 3.07 1.94
C GLU A 466 23.45 2.06 0.90
N LEU A 467 22.39 1.32 1.22
CA LEU A 467 21.89 0.19 0.43
C LEU A 467 20.79 0.61 -0.58
N GLY A 468 20.32 1.87 -0.52
CA GLY A 468 19.20 2.33 -1.34
C GLY A 468 17.87 1.67 -0.97
N LEU A 469 17.65 1.41 0.33
CA LEU A 469 16.39 0.89 0.83
C LEU A 469 15.37 2.03 0.93
N SER A 470 14.10 1.72 0.65
CA SER A 470 12.98 2.67 0.74
C SER A 470 12.01 2.22 1.82
N PRO A 471 11.79 3.00 2.87
CA PRO A 471 10.75 2.68 3.83
C PRO A 471 9.37 2.98 3.25
N SER A 472 8.45 2.04 3.37
CA SER A 472 7.02 2.27 3.19
C SER A 472 6.39 2.25 4.57
N PHE A 473 6.12 3.43 5.12
CA PHE A 473 5.69 3.56 6.50
C PHE A 473 4.21 3.28 6.70
N PHE A 474 3.85 2.89 7.93
CA PHE A 474 2.47 2.72 8.36
C PHE A 474 2.17 3.70 9.52
N ALA A 475 2.24 4.99 9.19
CA ALA A 475 2.21 6.06 10.19
C ALA A 475 0.90 6.12 11.01
N VAL A 476 -0.21 5.60 10.48
CA VAL A 476 -1.50 5.59 11.18
C VAL A 476 -1.51 4.67 12.41
N HIS A 477 -0.47 3.84 12.61
CA HIS A 477 -0.22 3.12 13.86
C HIS A 477 -0.14 4.06 15.07
N THR A 478 0.35 5.28 14.90
CA THR A 478 0.38 6.28 15.98
C THR A 478 -1.01 6.57 16.50
N PHE A 479 -2.03 6.55 15.65
CA PHE A 479 -3.42 6.77 16.02
C PHE A 479 -4.07 5.49 16.58
N TYR A 480 -4.07 4.40 15.81
CA TYR A 480 -4.83 3.21 16.18
C TYR A 480 -4.25 2.46 17.37
N TRP A 481 -2.92 2.38 17.49
CA TRP A 481 -2.20 1.58 18.49
C TRP A 481 -1.11 2.35 19.24
N GLY A 482 -1.15 3.70 19.21
CA GLY A 482 -0.14 4.52 19.86
C GLY A 482 -0.03 4.26 21.36
N ASP A 483 -1.16 4.07 22.03
CA ASP A 483 -1.21 3.78 23.47
C ASP A 483 -0.60 2.41 23.80
N GLU A 484 -0.86 1.39 22.97
CA GLU A 484 -0.27 0.05 23.08
C GLU A 484 1.23 0.08 22.81
N HIS A 485 1.67 0.84 21.84
CA HIS A 485 3.09 1.01 21.55
C HIS A 485 3.82 1.67 22.71
N LEU A 486 3.22 2.70 23.30
CA LEU A 486 3.77 3.35 24.49
C LEU A 486 3.88 2.38 25.67
N ALA A 487 2.85 1.57 25.93
CA ALA A 487 2.86 0.57 26.98
C ALA A 487 3.89 -0.55 26.74
N ASN A 488 4.00 -1.03 25.49
CA ASN A 488 4.85 -2.17 25.14
C ASN A 488 6.32 -1.78 24.97
N LEU A 489 6.61 -0.60 24.43
CA LEU A 489 7.97 -0.17 24.05
C LEU A 489 8.57 0.85 25.02
N GLY A 490 7.72 1.57 25.76
CA GLY A 490 8.11 2.76 26.50
C GLY A 490 8.32 3.98 25.61
N PRO A 491 8.40 5.20 26.20
CA PRO A 491 8.40 6.46 25.46
C PRO A 491 9.51 6.53 24.40
N GLN A 492 10.74 6.19 24.76
CA GLN A 492 11.89 6.35 23.88
C GLN A 492 11.76 5.58 22.56
N ARG A 493 11.27 4.33 22.60
CA ARG A 493 11.07 3.51 21.39
C ARG A 493 9.78 3.89 20.67
N ALA A 494 8.70 4.17 21.44
CA ALA A 494 7.41 4.53 20.87
C ALA A 494 7.43 5.89 20.16
N ASP A 495 8.22 6.86 20.62
CA ASP A 495 8.37 8.16 19.97
C ASP A 495 9.06 8.06 18.59
N PHE A 496 9.84 7.02 18.34
CA PHE A 496 10.54 6.81 17.08
C PHE A 496 9.84 5.81 16.14
N ILE A 497 8.58 5.42 16.38
CA ILE A 497 7.84 4.59 15.43
C ILE A 497 7.54 5.37 14.15
N SER A 498 7.62 4.73 12.99
CA SER A 498 7.43 5.37 11.67
C SER A 498 8.15 6.73 11.58
N PRO A 499 9.49 6.79 11.65
CA PRO A 499 10.24 8.04 11.80
C PRO A 499 10.36 8.79 10.47
N MET A 500 9.24 9.32 9.98
CA MET A 500 9.16 9.92 8.65
C MET A 500 10.01 11.18 8.50
N ALA A 501 10.02 12.07 9.51
CA ALA A 501 10.80 13.30 9.43
C ALA A 501 12.30 13.00 9.36
N SER A 502 12.79 12.09 10.21
CA SER A 502 14.19 11.64 10.19
C SER A 502 14.57 10.96 8.88
N ALA A 503 13.70 10.12 8.32
CA ALA A 503 13.94 9.44 7.05
C ALA A 503 14.01 10.44 5.89
N PHE A 504 13.06 11.38 5.78
CA PHE A 504 13.12 12.46 4.78
C PHE A 504 14.35 13.36 4.95
N ALA A 505 14.76 13.66 6.19
CA ALA A 505 15.96 14.46 6.45
C ALA A 505 17.25 13.77 5.98
N LYS A 506 17.28 12.43 5.96
CA LYS A 506 18.36 11.61 5.39
C LYS A 506 18.28 11.51 3.85
N GLY A 507 17.26 12.08 3.21
CA GLY A 507 17.05 11.99 1.76
C GLY A 507 16.45 10.67 1.30
N LEU A 508 15.89 9.87 2.21
CA LEU A 508 15.19 8.64 1.85
C LEU A 508 13.86 8.96 1.16
N ARG A 509 13.50 8.18 0.18
CA ARG A 509 12.20 8.21 -0.50
C ARG A 509 11.22 7.38 0.33
N CYS A 510 10.21 8.03 0.91
CA CYS A 510 9.33 7.43 1.91
C CYS A 510 7.88 7.43 1.42
N SER A 511 7.32 6.27 1.16
CA SER A 511 5.87 6.13 0.96
C SER A 511 5.15 5.89 2.29
N ASN A 512 3.82 6.01 2.26
CA ASN A 512 2.92 5.70 3.36
C ASN A 512 1.78 4.83 2.83
N HIS A 513 1.12 4.03 3.68
CA HIS A 513 0.14 3.06 3.21
C HIS A 513 -0.98 2.80 4.24
N THR A 514 -2.04 2.10 3.79
CA THR A 514 -3.19 1.73 4.61
C THR A 514 -3.05 0.35 5.24
N ASP A 515 -2.29 -0.52 4.60
CA ASP A 515 -2.32 -1.97 4.88
C ASP A 515 -3.76 -2.53 4.88
N PHE A 516 -4.61 -2.00 3.97
CA PHE A 516 -6.02 -2.42 3.91
C PHE A 516 -6.10 -3.96 3.75
N SER A 517 -6.79 -4.68 4.56
CA SER A 517 -7.90 -4.35 5.47
C SER A 517 -7.52 -4.18 6.96
N VAL A 518 -6.22 -4.07 7.28
CA VAL A 518 -5.76 -3.83 8.67
C VAL A 518 -6.30 -2.50 9.18
N THR A 519 -6.16 -1.44 8.39
CA THR A 519 -6.84 -0.15 8.64
C THR A 519 -7.76 0.21 7.47
N PRO A 520 -8.73 1.10 7.67
CA PRO A 520 -9.60 1.57 6.60
C PRO A 520 -8.84 2.23 5.45
N MET A 521 -9.43 2.21 4.25
CA MET A 521 -8.94 2.93 3.08
C MET A 521 -9.22 4.43 3.24
N GLU A 522 -8.41 5.11 4.05
CA GLU A 522 -8.55 6.53 4.39
C GLU A 522 -7.22 7.29 4.18
N PRO A 523 -6.85 7.65 2.95
CA PRO A 523 -5.61 8.40 2.68
C PRO A 523 -5.47 9.67 3.51
N MET A 524 -6.56 10.41 3.74
CA MET A 524 -6.56 11.62 4.56
C MET A 524 -6.15 11.33 6.00
N ARG A 525 -6.61 10.21 6.59
CA ARG A 525 -6.23 9.81 7.96
C ARG A 525 -4.76 9.39 8.05
N ILE A 526 -4.24 8.71 7.03
CA ILE A 526 -2.82 8.32 7.00
C ILE A 526 -1.94 9.56 6.98
N MET A 527 -2.26 10.53 6.11
CA MET A 527 -1.55 11.81 6.05
C MET A 527 -1.68 12.58 7.36
N TRP A 528 -2.90 12.71 7.88
CA TRP A 528 -3.17 13.34 9.18
C TRP A 528 -2.34 12.71 10.30
N ALA A 529 -2.31 11.38 10.39
CA ALA A 529 -1.56 10.68 11.43
C ALA A 529 -0.05 10.97 11.35
N SER A 530 0.52 11.10 10.15
CA SER A 530 1.92 11.43 9.96
C SER A 530 2.26 12.90 10.32
N MET A 531 1.27 13.81 10.24
CA MET A 531 1.42 15.22 10.60
C MET A 531 1.14 15.48 12.08
N VAL A 532 0.20 14.77 12.69
CA VAL A 532 -0.26 15.04 14.07
C VAL A 532 0.35 14.10 15.09
N ARG A 533 0.47 12.80 14.74
CA ARG A 533 1.06 11.72 15.56
C ARG A 533 0.42 11.58 16.95
N THR A 534 -0.90 11.64 16.97
CA THR A 534 -1.68 11.57 18.24
C THR A 534 -2.44 10.26 18.31
N SER A 535 -2.39 9.58 19.47
CA SER A 535 -3.14 8.35 19.73
C SER A 535 -4.64 8.63 19.93
N LYS A 536 -5.44 7.56 20.04
CA LYS A 536 -6.89 7.66 20.35
C LYS A 536 -7.16 8.36 21.70
N THR A 537 -6.26 8.24 22.66
CA THR A 537 -6.39 8.89 23.98
C THR A 537 -5.80 10.30 24.02
N GLY A 538 -5.25 10.78 22.88
CA GLY A 538 -4.69 12.14 22.78
C GLY A 538 -3.21 12.24 23.13
N VAL A 539 -2.50 11.12 23.32
CA VAL A 539 -1.06 11.12 23.59
C VAL A 539 -0.31 11.35 22.28
N VAL A 540 0.62 12.30 22.27
CA VAL A 540 1.50 12.55 21.12
C VAL A 540 2.71 11.61 21.18
N LEU A 541 2.98 10.88 20.10
CA LEU A 541 4.13 9.99 19.97
C LEU A 541 5.17 10.60 19.01
N GLY A 542 6.30 11.04 19.56
CA GLY A 542 7.42 11.55 18.77
C GLY A 542 7.07 12.78 17.93
N ALA A 543 6.80 13.91 18.57
CA ALA A 543 6.44 15.16 17.89
C ALA A 543 7.48 15.62 16.86
N ASP A 544 8.75 15.26 17.05
CA ASP A 544 9.87 15.60 16.16
C ASP A 544 9.81 14.79 14.83
N GLU A 545 9.04 13.71 14.79
CA GLU A 545 8.85 12.89 13.59
C GLU A 545 7.64 13.29 12.75
N ARG A 546 7.02 14.42 13.06
CA ARG A 546 5.95 15.01 12.25
C ARG A 546 6.50 15.51 10.92
N ILE A 547 5.72 15.33 9.87
CA ILE A 547 6.02 15.89 8.54
C ILE A 547 4.98 16.95 8.16
N ASP A 548 5.31 17.79 7.20
CA ASP A 548 4.39 18.79 6.66
C ASP A 548 3.41 18.20 5.64
N ASN A 549 2.39 18.99 5.27
CA ASN A 549 1.36 18.60 4.28
C ASN A 549 1.97 18.19 2.94
N TRP A 550 3.05 18.85 2.50
CA TRP A 550 3.68 18.56 1.22
C TRP A 550 4.29 17.15 1.21
N LYS A 551 5.08 16.80 2.23
CA LYS A 551 5.66 15.47 2.38
C LYS A 551 4.60 14.40 2.59
N ALA A 552 3.52 14.72 3.33
CA ALA A 552 2.40 13.81 3.51
C ALA A 552 1.72 13.49 2.17
N LEU A 553 1.48 14.49 1.31
CA LEU A 553 0.95 14.30 -0.03
C LEU A 553 1.93 13.52 -0.93
N GLN A 554 3.23 13.86 -0.90
CA GLN A 554 4.26 13.14 -1.66
C GLN A 554 4.27 11.65 -1.31
N SER A 555 4.11 11.28 -0.03
CA SER A 555 4.17 9.89 0.42
C SER A 555 3.09 8.98 -0.18
N LEU A 556 1.96 9.54 -0.63
CA LEU A 556 0.86 8.82 -1.28
C LEU A 556 0.74 9.12 -2.78
N THR A 557 1.66 9.87 -3.35
CA THR A 557 1.66 10.24 -4.77
C THR A 557 3.02 9.96 -5.41
N THR A 558 3.94 10.93 -5.41
CA THR A 558 5.24 10.82 -6.10
C THR A 558 6.15 9.76 -5.49
N GLU A 559 6.18 9.64 -4.16
CA GLU A 559 7.02 8.64 -3.50
C GLU A 559 6.46 7.21 -3.68
N ALA A 560 5.14 7.07 -3.62
CA ALA A 560 4.47 5.81 -3.89
C ALA A 560 4.63 5.36 -5.36
N ALA A 561 4.57 6.31 -6.32
CA ALA A 561 4.83 6.01 -7.73
C ALA A 561 6.29 5.59 -7.95
N TRP A 562 7.24 6.30 -7.34
CA TRP A 562 8.66 5.97 -7.42
C TRP A 562 8.96 4.59 -6.83
N GLN A 563 8.32 4.23 -5.73
CA GLN A 563 8.49 2.93 -5.08
C GLN A 563 8.29 1.75 -6.06
N ILE A 564 7.41 1.90 -7.03
CA ILE A 564 7.05 0.85 -8.01
C ILE A 564 7.54 1.15 -9.43
N PHE A 565 8.53 2.05 -9.60
CA PHE A 565 9.10 2.46 -10.89
C PHE A 565 8.08 3.08 -11.86
N GLU A 566 7.12 3.86 -11.35
CA GLU A 566 6.07 4.50 -12.15
C GLU A 566 6.09 6.04 -12.08
N GLU A 567 7.13 6.65 -11.55
CA GLU A 567 7.28 8.09 -11.44
C GLU A 567 7.28 8.82 -12.80
N GLU A 568 7.61 8.13 -13.88
CA GLU A 568 7.55 8.71 -15.24
C GLU A 568 6.12 8.70 -15.82
N THR A 569 5.19 8.00 -15.17
CA THR A 569 3.82 7.81 -15.67
C THR A 569 2.74 8.27 -14.72
N LYS A 570 3.02 8.33 -13.40
CA LYS A 570 2.04 8.61 -12.35
C LYS A 570 2.64 9.51 -11.24
N GLY A 571 1.83 9.87 -10.25
CA GLY A 571 2.22 10.53 -9.02
C GLY A 571 2.32 12.05 -9.11
N SER A 572 2.36 12.65 -10.31
CA SER A 572 2.34 14.11 -10.50
C SER A 572 1.60 14.48 -11.78
N LEU A 573 1.16 15.76 -11.87
CA LEU A 573 0.54 16.31 -13.08
C LEU A 573 1.62 16.94 -13.96
N GLU A 574 2.24 16.10 -14.78
CA GLU A 574 3.23 16.53 -15.79
C GLU A 574 2.79 16.05 -17.17
N VAL A 575 3.13 16.85 -18.19
CA VAL A 575 2.78 16.53 -19.59
C VAL A 575 3.29 15.15 -19.98
N GLY A 576 2.39 14.32 -20.52
CA GLY A 576 2.66 12.96 -20.96
C GLY A 576 2.36 11.88 -19.93
N LYS A 577 2.24 12.20 -18.64
CA LYS A 577 1.79 11.24 -17.60
C LYS A 577 0.31 10.92 -17.73
N LEU A 578 -0.12 9.82 -17.12
CA LEU A 578 -1.52 9.44 -17.07
C LEU A 578 -2.36 10.48 -16.33
N ALA A 579 -3.53 10.75 -16.82
CA ALA A 579 -4.49 11.64 -16.18
C ALA A 579 -5.26 10.91 -15.05
N ASP A 580 -4.51 10.33 -14.12
CA ASP A 580 -5.00 9.71 -12.90
C ASP A 580 -5.10 10.81 -11.84
N MET A 581 -6.33 11.26 -11.55
CA MET A 581 -6.55 12.49 -10.80
C MET A 581 -7.67 12.31 -9.75
N VAL A 582 -7.64 13.17 -8.74
CA VAL A 582 -8.72 13.29 -7.75
C VAL A 582 -9.14 14.75 -7.62
N ILE A 583 -10.44 14.97 -7.46
CA ILE A 583 -11.01 16.28 -7.10
C ILE A 583 -11.46 16.22 -5.64
N LEU A 584 -10.95 17.15 -4.84
CA LEU A 584 -11.22 17.29 -3.42
C LEU A 584 -12.01 18.56 -3.17
N ASP A 585 -12.88 18.58 -2.15
CA ASP A 585 -13.66 19.77 -1.77
C ASP A 585 -12.84 20.87 -1.09
N ALA A 586 -11.66 20.54 -0.55
CA ALA A 586 -10.72 21.49 0.05
C ALA A 586 -9.27 21.24 -0.41
N ASN A 587 -8.39 22.20 -0.13
CA ASN A 587 -6.97 22.11 -0.50
C ASN A 587 -6.14 21.46 0.62
N PRO A 588 -5.68 20.20 0.48
CA PRO A 588 -4.93 19.51 1.51
C PRO A 588 -3.55 20.13 1.76
N LEU A 589 -2.99 20.89 0.82
CA LEU A 589 -1.70 21.56 1.01
C LEU A 589 -1.77 22.70 2.05
N THR A 590 -2.94 23.33 2.17
CA THR A 590 -3.14 24.51 3.03
C THR A 590 -4.10 24.25 4.20
N ALA A 591 -4.75 23.11 4.23
CA ALA A 591 -5.66 22.73 5.32
C ALA A 591 -4.90 22.62 6.65
N ALA A 592 -5.52 23.08 7.72
CA ALA A 592 -5.04 22.83 9.08
C ALA A 592 -5.20 21.34 9.43
N PRO A 593 -4.36 20.79 10.33
CA PRO A 593 -4.47 19.38 10.69
C PRO A 593 -5.87 18.97 11.17
N GLU A 594 -6.58 19.83 11.86
CA GLU A 594 -7.93 19.58 12.38
C GLU A 594 -8.97 19.44 11.26
N GLU A 595 -8.76 20.10 10.12
CA GLU A 595 -9.67 20.11 8.96
C GLU A 595 -9.38 18.94 8.02
N PHE A 596 -8.23 18.29 8.17
CA PHE A 596 -7.73 17.33 7.18
C PHE A 596 -8.63 16.09 7.04
N LEU A 597 -9.22 15.63 8.14
CA LEU A 597 -10.11 14.47 8.15
C LEU A 597 -11.48 14.74 7.53
N ASP A 598 -11.85 16.01 7.38
CA ASP A 598 -13.12 16.44 6.79
C ASP A 598 -13.02 16.62 5.27
N ILE A 599 -11.80 16.61 4.71
CA ILE A 599 -11.59 16.75 3.27
C ILE A 599 -12.20 15.55 2.54
N ALA A 600 -13.19 15.83 1.69
CA ALA A 600 -13.90 14.81 0.95
C ALA A 600 -13.41 14.66 -0.49
N VAL A 601 -13.34 13.42 -0.95
CA VAL A 601 -13.18 13.09 -2.37
C VAL A 601 -14.50 13.32 -3.09
N LEU A 602 -14.52 14.24 -4.04
CA LEU A 602 -15.67 14.55 -4.87
C LEU A 602 -15.71 13.70 -6.15
N GLU A 603 -14.54 13.48 -6.75
CA GLU A 603 -14.43 12.71 -7.98
C GLU A 603 -13.06 12.05 -8.08
N THR A 604 -13.00 10.83 -8.60
CA THR A 604 -11.78 10.11 -8.92
C THR A 604 -11.77 9.78 -10.41
N LEU A 605 -10.67 10.12 -11.06
CA LEU A 605 -10.49 9.95 -12.50
C LEU A 605 -9.33 8.99 -12.77
N LYS A 606 -9.57 8.01 -13.62
CA LYS A 606 -8.56 7.10 -14.15
C LYS A 606 -8.37 7.39 -15.62
N GLU A 607 -7.16 7.81 -16.01
CA GLU A 607 -6.86 8.21 -17.39
C GLU A 607 -7.89 9.21 -17.95
N GLY A 608 -8.23 10.22 -17.13
CA GLY A 608 -9.18 11.27 -17.46
C GLY A 608 -10.66 10.85 -17.49
N LYS A 609 -10.97 9.58 -17.19
CA LYS A 609 -12.35 9.08 -17.10
C LYS A 609 -12.79 8.99 -15.65
N THR A 610 -13.98 9.50 -15.35
CA THR A 610 -14.60 9.37 -14.03
C THR A 610 -14.85 7.91 -13.69
N ILE A 611 -14.28 7.44 -12.58
CA ILE A 611 -14.52 6.10 -12.02
C ILE A 611 -15.24 6.15 -10.67
N TYR A 612 -15.30 7.33 -10.06
CA TYR A 612 -16.11 7.63 -8.89
C TYR A 612 -16.54 9.08 -8.91
N ARG A 613 -17.78 9.34 -8.53
CA ARG A 613 -18.30 10.68 -8.24
C ARG A 613 -19.19 10.62 -7.02
N LYS A 614 -18.93 11.51 -6.05
CA LYS A 614 -19.77 11.66 -4.86
C LYS A 614 -21.16 12.16 -5.29
N GLU A 615 -22.20 11.45 -4.88
CA GLU A 615 -23.56 11.91 -5.14
C GLU A 615 -23.84 13.18 -4.32
N PRO A 616 -24.59 14.14 -4.86
CA PRO A 616 -25.07 15.28 -4.08
C PRO A 616 -25.92 14.78 -2.91
N ASN A 617 -25.68 15.32 -1.73
CA ASN A 617 -26.51 15.04 -0.54
C ASN A 617 -27.93 15.56 -0.72
#